data_e6412e5a0696e0d3fef91610838090d2
#
_entry.id   e6412e5a0696e0d3fef91610838090d2
#
_cell.length_a   1.000
_cell.length_b   1.000
_cell.length_c   1.000
_cell.angle_alpha   90.00
_cell.angle_beta   90.00
_cell.angle_gamma   90.00
#
_symmetry.space_group_name_H-M   'P 1'
#
loop_
_entity.id
_entity.type
_entity.pdbx_description
1 polymer ?
#
loop_
_entity_poly.entity_id
_entity_poly.type
_entity_poly.pdbx_seq_one_letter_code
_entity_poly.pdbx_strand_id
1 'polypeptide(L)'
;MTGPDLTRVDWSREEREGQTWTDARLVRADLSEAVLRRCTFERCDLSGADLAGAVFDSCAFLGCRFERTRLFATVLRGCKLTGSLLSGTDARGLVAEEGDWSYLVARGTDLRKVRLVGMRLVEADLCDADLREADLSGADLSHARLRNARLRGADLRGARLGGCDVESVDWAGVRIDLAQAVLLAQARGALVDP
;
A
#
# COMPACT_ATOMS: atom_id res chain seq x y z
N MET A 1 -3.58 -26.80 7.60
CA MET A 1 -3.90 -27.38 6.26
C MET A 1 -3.26 -26.45 5.26
N THR A 2 -2.49 -26.95 4.31
CA THR A 2 -1.93 -26.13 3.24
C THR A 2 -3.01 -25.95 2.19
N GLY A 3 -3.23 -24.71 1.75
CA GLY A 3 -4.18 -24.40 0.67
C GLY A 3 -3.74 -24.94 -0.70
N PRO A 4 -4.49 -24.64 -1.76
CA PRO A 4 -4.19 -25.12 -3.10
C PRO A 4 -2.84 -24.62 -3.60
N ASP A 5 -2.10 -25.49 -4.28
CA ASP A 5 -0.88 -25.09 -5.00
C ASP A 5 -1.25 -24.61 -6.41
N LEU A 6 -1.20 -23.30 -6.58
CA LEU A 6 -1.46 -22.57 -7.82
C LEU A 6 -0.17 -21.92 -8.34
N THR A 7 0.98 -22.52 -8.01
CA THR A 7 2.29 -22.04 -8.46
C THR A 7 2.34 -22.00 -9.98
N ARG A 8 2.70 -20.85 -10.54
CA ARG A 8 2.78 -20.60 -11.99
C ARG A 8 1.45 -20.78 -12.75
N VAL A 9 0.32 -20.74 -12.06
CA VAL A 9 -0.97 -20.71 -12.74
C VAL A 9 -1.03 -19.50 -13.68
N ASP A 10 -1.61 -19.68 -14.84
CA ASP A 10 -1.89 -18.60 -15.79
C ASP A 10 -3.36 -18.20 -15.69
N TRP A 11 -3.58 -17.01 -15.17
CA TRP A 11 -4.88 -16.32 -15.10
C TRP A 11 -4.80 -14.96 -15.84
N SER A 12 -3.80 -14.82 -16.71
CA SER A 12 -3.65 -13.58 -17.48
C SER A 12 -4.92 -13.30 -18.30
N ARG A 13 -5.37 -12.03 -18.25
CA ARG A 13 -6.58 -11.54 -18.96
C ARG A 13 -7.88 -12.24 -18.55
N GLU A 14 -7.87 -13.08 -17.52
CA GLU A 14 -9.10 -13.72 -17.04
C GLU A 14 -9.96 -12.75 -16.22
N GLU A 15 -11.28 -12.98 -16.24
CA GLU A 15 -12.22 -12.36 -15.32
C GLU A 15 -12.65 -13.34 -14.25
N ARG A 16 -12.57 -12.94 -12.98
CA ARG A 16 -12.96 -13.75 -11.83
C ARG A 16 -13.75 -12.93 -10.85
N GLU A 17 -14.77 -13.57 -10.25
CA GLU A 17 -15.64 -12.86 -9.32
C GLU A 17 -16.03 -13.73 -8.13
N GLY A 18 -16.06 -13.13 -6.94
CA GLY A 18 -16.56 -13.72 -5.69
C GLY A 18 -15.82 -14.95 -5.22
N GLN A 19 -14.62 -15.22 -5.74
CA GLN A 19 -13.83 -16.39 -5.37
C GLN A 19 -13.00 -16.15 -4.12
N THR A 20 -12.75 -17.21 -3.36
CA THR A 20 -11.94 -17.16 -2.15
C THR A 20 -10.84 -18.22 -2.21
N TRP A 21 -9.62 -17.79 -1.92
CA TRP A 21 -8.46 -18.64 -1.74
C TRP A 21 -7.85 -18.42 -0.36
N THR A 22 -7.68 -19.49 0.39
CA THR A 22 -7.08 -19.47 1.72
C THR A 22 -5.83 -20.34 1.73
N ASP A 23 -4.73 -19.82 2.28
CA ASP A 23 -3.43 -20.47 2.36
C ASP A 23 -2.88 -20.94 1.00
N ALA A 24 -3.35 -20.34 -0.11
CA ALA A 24 -2.98 -20.73 -1.46
C ALA A 24 -1.57 -20.24 -1.83
N ARG A 25 -0.87 -21.05 -2.63
CA ARG A 25 0.43 -20.69 -3.20
C ARG A 25 0.25 -20.25 -4.65
N LEU A 26 0.31 -18.93 -4.88
CA LEU A 26 0.29 -18.32 -6.22
C LEU A 26 1.69 -17.83 -6.62
N VAL A 27 2.73 -18.57 -6.19
CA VAL A 27 4.13 -18.19 -6.45
C VAL A 27 4.40 -18.20 -7.95
N ARG A 28 4.85 -17.05 -8.47
CA ARG A 28 5.10 -16.82 -9.90
C ARG A 28 3.86 -17.07 -10.79
N ALA A 29 2.66 -16.94 -10.24
CA ALA A 29 1.44 -16.95 -11.04
C ALA A 29 1.40 -15.74 -11.98
N ASP A 30 0.78 -15.89 -13.13
CA ASP A 30 0.52 -14.81 -14.06
C ASP A 30 -0.94 -14.34 -13.92
N LEU A 31 -1.14 -13.14 -13.43
CA LEU A 31 -2.43 -12.46 -13.32
C LEU A 31 -2.40 -11.15 -14.14
N SER A 32 -1.45 -11.02 -15.07
CA SER A 32 -1.31 -9.80 -15.87
C SER A 32 -2.60 -9.51 -16.67
N GLU A 33 -3.01 -8.24 -16.63
CA GLU A 33 -4.24 -7.76 -17.29
C GLU A 33 -5.54 -8.46 -16.80
N ALA A 34 -5.48 -9.29 -15.75
CA ALA A 34 -6.67 -9.96 -15.19
C ALA A 34 -7.61 -8.95 -14.51
N VAL A 35 -8.90 -9.25 -14.48
CA VAL A 35 -9.92 -8.45 -13.79
C VAL A 35 -10.58 -9.29 -12.71
N LEU A 36 -10.33 -8.96 -11.46
CA LEU A 36 -10.89 -9.67 -10.32
C LEU A 36 -11.84 -8.75 -9.54
N ARG A 37 -13.05 -9.24 -9.27
CA ARG A 37 -14.08 -8.51 -8.53
C ARG A 37 -14.54 -9.29 -7.30
N ARG A 38 -14.58 -8.63 -6.15
CA ARG A 38 -15.05 -9.21 -4.87
C ARG A 38 -14.38 -10.54 -4.50
N CYS A 39 -13.13 -10.73 -4.93
CA CYS A 39 -12.34 -11.90 -4.60
C CYS A 39 -11.60 -11.73 -3.27
N THR A 40 -11.38 -12.84 -2.57
CA THR A 40 -10.64 -12.85 -1.31
C THR A 40 -9.44 -13.77 -1.38
N PHE A 41 -8.29 -13.26 -1.01
CA PHE A 41 -7.04 -13.98 -0.81
C PHE A 41 -6.68 -13.87 0.67
N GLU A 42 -6.67 -14.98 1.39
CA GLU A 42 -6.35 -15.01 2.80
C GLU A 42 -5.10 -15.83 3.04
N ARG A 43 -4.07 -15.22 3.64
CA ARG A 43 -2.76 -15.83 3.89
C ARG A 43 -2.13 -16.48 2.66
N CYS A 44 -2.39 -15.93 1.47
CA CYS A 44 -1.85 -16.44 0.22
C CYS A 44 -0.42 -15.92 -0.04
N ASP A 45 0.37 -16.75 -0.73
CA ASP A 45 1.71 -16.38 -1.19
C ASP A 45 1.69 -16.05 -2.69
N LEU A 46 1.78 -14.75 -3.01
CA LEU A 46 1.85 -14.23 -4.38
C LEU A 46 3.31 -13.83 -4.75
N SER A 47 4.30 -14.39 -4.06
CA SER A 47 5.71 -14.02 -4.29
C SER A 47 6.12 -14.26 -5.75
N GLY A 48 6.67 -13.22 -6.36
CA GLY A 48 7.11 -13.23 -7.76
C GLY A 48 5.98 -13.33 -8.79
N ALA A 49 4.71 -13.22 -8.38
CA ALA A 49 3.59 -13.20 -9.32
C ALA A 49 3.61 -11.92 -10.19
N ASP A 50 3.09 -12.01 -11.40
CA ASP A 50 2.90 -10.88 -12.30
C ASP A 50 1.44 -10.41 -12.23
N LEU A 51 1.21 -9.21 -11.72
CA LEU A 51 -0.09 -8.55 -11.66
C LEU A 51 -0.12 -7.29 -12.54
N ALA A 52 0.83 -7.15 -13.47
CA ALA A 52 0.94 -5.96 -14.29
C ALA A 52 -0.35 -5.68 -15.08
N GLY A 53 -0.86 -4.45 -14.96
CA GLY A 53 -2.10 -4.04 -15.63
C GLY A 53 -3.37 -4.70 -15.09
N ALA A 54 -3.27 -5.56 -14.06
CA ALA A 54 -4.46 -6.18 -13.46
C ALA A 54 -5.36 -5.14 -12.77
N VAL A 55 -6.65 -5.42 -12.74
CA VAL A 55 -7.66 -4.61 -12.06
C VAL A 55 -8.32 -5.45 -10.98
N PHE A 56 -8.18 -5.00 -9.74
CA PHE A 56 -8.87 -5.59 -8.59
C PHE A 56 -9.91 -4.59 -8.08
N ASP A 57 -11.16 -5.01 -8.03
CA ASP A 57 -12.27 -4.21 -7.54
C ASP A 57 -12.91 -4.88 -6.33
N SER A 58 -12.93 -4.17 -5.20
CA SER A 58 -13.50 -4.65 -3.94
C SER A 58 -12.91 -5.99 -3.47
N CYS A 59 -11.64 -6.26 -3.79
CA CYS A 59 -10.94 -7.47 -3.40
C CYS A 59 -10.26 -7.33 -2.04
N ALA A 60 -10.03 -8.47 -1.38
CA ALA A 60 -9.33 -8.52 -0.11
C ALA A 60 -8.10 -9.43 -0.18
N PHE A 61 -6.96 -8.88 0.19
CA PHE A 61 -5.70 -9.59 0.40
C PHE A 61 -5.35 -9.49 1.89
N LEU A 62 -5.68 -10.50 2.67
CA LEU A 62 -5.54 -10.49 4.12
C LEU A 62 -4.33 -11.32 4.55
N GLY A 63 -3.33 -10.67 5.12
CA GLY A 63 -2.09 -11.34 5.53
C GLY A 63 -1.34 -12.01 4.38
N CYS A 64 -1.46 -11.49 3.16
CA CYS A 64 -0.82 -12.05 1.98
C CYS A 64 0.63 -11.59 1.82
N ARG A 65 1.41 -12.37 1.08
CA ARG A 65 2.80 -12.08 0.77
C ARG A 65 2.95 -11.69 -0.70
N PHE A 66 3.53 -10.49 -0.94
CA PHE A 66 3.81 -9.95 -2.27
C PHE A 66 5.32 -9.71 -2.47
N GLU A 67 6.16 -10.64 -2.06
CA GLU A 67 7.59 -10.47 -2.23
C GLU A 67 7.98 -10.53 -3.72
N ARG A 68 8.68 -9.50 -4.19
CA ARG A 68 9.12 -9.39 -5.61
C ARG A 68 7.99 -9.55 -6.62
N THR A 69 6.77 -9.23 -6.23
CA THR A 69 5.60 -9.21 -7.10
C THR A 69 5.66 -7.99 -8.03
N ARG A 70 5.22 -8.15 -9.24
CA ARG A 70 5.13 -7.08 -10.21
C ARG A 70 3.73 -6.46 -10.16
N LEU A 71 3.63 -5.24 -9.62
CA LEU A 71 2.41 -4.44 -9.51
C LEU A 71 2.41 -3.27 -10.52
N PHE A 72 3.17 -3.37 -11.59
CA PHE A 72 3.29 -2.31 -12.60
C PHE A 72 1.91 -1.97 -13.20
N ALA A 73 1.50 -0.70 -13.07
CA ALA A 73 0.20 -0.21 -13.58
C ALA A 73 -1.02 -0.99 -13.06
N THR A 74 -0.90 -1.71 -11.95
CA THR A 74 -2.03 -2.40 -11.30
C THR A 74 -3.01 -1.38 -10.72
N VAL A 75 -4.30 -1.67 -10.79
CA VAL A 75 -5.36 -0.84 -10.22
C VAL A 75 -6.07 -1.61 -9.10
N LEU A 76 -6.13 -0.99 -7.92
CA LEU A 76 -6.75 -1.54 -6.71
C LEU A 76 -7.85 -0.58 -6.25
N ARG A 77 -9.13 -0.87 -6.53
CA ARG A 77 -10.28 -0.07 -6.10
C ARG A 77 -11.01 -0.73 -4.95
N GLY A 78 -11.21 -0.01 -3.85
CA GLY A 78 -11.89 -0.54 -2.67
C GLY A 78 -11.21 -1.77 -2.06
N CYS A 79 -9.93 -2.00 -2.34
CA CYS A 79 -9.23 -3.22 -1.95
C CYS A 79 -8.64 -3.13 -0.55
N LYS A 80 -8.65 -4.29 0.14
CA LYS A 80 -7.98 -4.45 1.44
C LYS A 80 -6.67 -5.20 1.25
N LEU A 81 -5.58 -4.65 1.81
CA LEU A 81 -4.28 -5.32 1.92
C LEU A 81 -3.85 -5.46 3.39
N THR A 82 -4.82 -5.60 4.27
CA THR A 82 -4.62 -5.59 5.73
C THR A 82 -3.64 -6.66 6.18
N GLY A 83 -2.59 -6.26 6.87
CA GLY A 83 -1.55 -7.15 7.40
C GLY A 83 -0.69 -7.84 6.34
N SER A 84 -0.78 -7.42 5.08
CA SER A 84 0.01 -8.01 3.99
C SER A 84 1.43 -7.44 3.96
N LEU A 85 2.33 -8.19 3.29
CA LEU A 85 3.75 -7.86 3.15
C LEU A 85 4.08 -7.53 1.70
N LEU A 86 4.51 -6.29 1.45
CA LEU A 86 5.11 -5.87 0.19
C LEU A 86 6.62 -5.73 0.40
N SER A 87 7.41 -6.48 -0.33
CA SER A 87 8.88 -6.36 -0.27
C SER A 87 9.48 -6.59 -1.65
N GLY A 88 10.30 -5.64 -2.10
CA GLY A 88 10.93 -5.70 -3.42
C GLY A 88 9.94 -5.73 -4.59
N THR A 89 8.72 -5.22 -4.39
CA THR A 89 7.68 -5.13 -5.43
C THR A 89 7.99 -4.00 -6.41
N ASP A 90 7.64 -4.21 -7.68
CA ASP A 90 7.61 -3.12 -8.67
C ASP A 90 6.21 -2.49 -8.68
N ALA A 91 6.05 -1.41 -7.94
CA ALA A 91 4.77 -0.70 -7.81
C ALA A 91 4.66 0.54 -8.70
N ARG A 92 5.48 0.68 -9.74
CA ARG A 92 5.43 1.83 -10.65
C ARG A 92 4.08 1.92 -11.36
N GLY A 93 3.45 3.09 -11.28
CA GLY A 93 2.14 3.31 -11.88
C GLY A 93 0.99 2.61 -11.16
N LEU A 94 1.23 2.04 -9.98
CA LEU A 94 0.17 1.49 -9.10
C LEU A 94 -0.80 2.61 -8.72
N VAL A 95 -2.08 2.32 -8.86
CA VAL A 95 -3.19 3.19 -8.42
C VAL A 95 -4.01 2.42 -7.39
N ALA A 96 -4.16 2.98 -6.20
CA ALA A 96 -5.04 2.45 -5.18
C ALA A 96 -6.00 3.55 -4.70
N GLU A 97 -7.28 3.23 -4.68
CA GLU A 97 -8.35 4.16 -4.33
C GLU A 97 -9.33 3.49 -3.34
N GLU A 98 -9.71 4.22 -2.29
CA GLU A 98 -10.75 3.81 -1.33
C GLU A 98 -10.50 2.44 -0.65
N GLY A 99 -9.28 2.15 -0.28
CA GLY A 99 -8.89 0.86 0.29
C GLY A 99 -8.47 0.91 1.75
N ASP A 100 -8.35 -0.27 2.37
CA ASP A 100 -7.83 -0.43 3.73
C ASP A 100 -6.54 -1.27 3.70
N TRP A 101 -5.42 -0.58 3.86
CA TRP A 101 -4.07 -1.16 3.93
C TRP A 101 -3.48 -1.04 5.35
N SER A 102 -4.34 -1.05 6.37
CA SER A 102 -3.90 -1.03 7.76
C SER A 102 -3.00 -2.22 8.05
N TYR A 103 -1.98 -2.01 8.89
CA TYR A 103 -0.96 -3.00 9.23
C TYR A 103 -0.13 -3.53 8.04
N LEU A 104 -0.20 -2.88 6.88
CA LEU A 104 0.65 -3.22 5.74
C LEU A 104 2.13 -3.10 6.13
N VAL A 105 2.94 -4.07 5.73
CA VAL A 105 4.40 -3.99 5.85
C VAL A 105 5.00 -3.73 4.47
N ALA A 106 5.49 -2.51 4.23
CA ALA A 106 6.08 -2.08 2.96
C ALA A 106 7.46 -1.42 3.14
N ARG A 107 8.24 -1.98 4.08
CA ARG A 107 9.57 -1.46 4.39
C ARG A 107 10.49 -1.47 3.18
N GLY A 108 11.19 -0.34 2.95
CA GLY A 108 12.15 -0.21 1.86
C GLY A 108 11.57 -0.37 0.45
N THR A 109 10.24 -0.41 0.33
CA THR A 109 9.56 -0.59 -0.97
C THR A 109 9.61 0.70 -1.78
N ASP A 110 9.80 0.57 -3.09
CA ASP A 110 9.69 1.68 -4.03
C ASP A 110 8.22 1.98 -4.35
N LEU A 111 7.70 3.02 -3.70
CA LEU A 111 6.33 3.53 -3.86
C LEU A 111 6.34 4.96 -4.46
N ARG A 112 7.34 5.27 -5.28
CA ARG A 112 7.42 6.58 -5.94
C ARG A 112 6.25 6.80 -6.88
N LYS A 113 5.67 8.01 -6.80
CA LYS A 113 4.58 8.45 -7.68
C LYS A 113 3.31 7.59 -7.60
N VAL A 114 3.18 6.71 -6.61
CA VAL A 114 1.93 5.96 -6.40
C VAL A 114 0.80 6.91 -5.98
N ARG A 115 -0.42 6.57 -6.37
CA ARG A 115 -1.63 7.24 -5.88
C ARG A 115 -2.27 6.40 -4.79
N LEU A 116 -2.32 6.97 -3.57
CA LEU A 116 -2.90 6.38 -2.36
C LEU A 116 -3.86 7.38 -1.70
N VAL A 117 -4.66 8.08 -2.53
CA VAL A 117 -5.57 9.13 -2.09
C VAL A 117 -6.67 8.56 -1.19
N GLY A 118 -6.85 9.15 0.00
CA GLY A 118 -7.88 8.72 0.95
C GLY A 118 -7.70 7.32 1.52
N MET A 119 -6.56 6.67 1.26
CA MET A 119 -6.29 5.31 1.71
C MET A 119 -6.17 5.22 3.23
N ARG A 120 -6.63 4.12 3.78
CA ARG A 120 -6.42 3.79 5.18
C ARG A 120 -5.10 3.01 5.34
N LEU A 121 -4.12 3.64 5.98
CA LEU A 121 -2.76 3.12 6.22
C LEU A 121 -2.44 3.09 7.73
N VAL A 122 -3.47 2.88 8.56
CA VAL A 122 -3.33 2.88 10.02
C VAL A 122 -2.35 1.79 10.45
N GLU A 123 -1.38 2.15 11.27
CA GLU A 123 -0.31 1.27 11.76
C GLU A 123 0.52 0.58 10.63
N ALA A 124 0.52 1.13 9.41
CA ALA A 124 1.36 0.61 8.35
C ALA A 124 2.86 0.83 8.65
N ASP A 125 3.69 -0.15 8.32
CA ASP A 125 5.15 -0.03 8.41
C ASP A 125 5.72 0.39 7.05
N LEU A 126 5.98 1.68 6.91
CA LEU A 126 6.55 2.34 5.75
C LEU A 126 8.01 2.79 6.01
N CYS A 127 8.66 2.21 7.01
CA CYS A 127 10.06 2.54 7.30
C CYS A 127 10.94 2.31 6.07
N ASP A 128 11.86 3.24 5.82
CA ASP A 128 12.79 3.20 4.70
C ASP A 128 12.13 3.20 3.30
N ALA A 129 10.80 3.29 3.18
CA ALA A 129 10.08 3.31 1.91
C ALA A 129 10.40 4.57 1.09
N ASP A 130 10.40 4.43 -0.22
CA ASP A 130 10.55 5.55 -1.14
C ASP A 130 9.18 6.03 -1.61
N LEU A 131 8.67 7.07 -0.97
CA LEU A 131 7.38 7.70 -1.23
C LEU A 131 7.52 9.05 -1.97
N ARG A 132 8.65 9.27 -2.63
CA ARG A 132 8.86 10.54 -3.36
C ARG A 132 7.80 10.74 -4.43
N GLU A 133 7.26 11.94 -4.47
CA GLU A 133 6.21 12.32 -5.43
C GLU A 133 4.92 11.48 -5.31
N ALA A 134 4.75 10.70 -4.23
CA ALA A 134 3.51 9.96 -4.00
C ALA A 134 2.36 10.90 -3.62
N ASP A 135 1.13 10.56 -4.01
CA ASP A 135 -0.08 11.26 -3.59
C ASP A 135 -0.75 10.48 -2.45
N LEU A 136 -0.58 10.99 -1.25
CA LEU A 136 -1.16 10.48 0.01
C LEU A 136 -2.21 11.45 0.56
N SER A 137 -2.75 12.34 -0.30
CA SER A 137 -3.72 13.33 0.13
C SER A 137 -4.96 12.67 0.74
N GLY A 138 -5.36 13.17 1.92
CA GLY A 138 -6.49 12.62 2.67
C GLY A 138 -6.29 11.22 3.26
N ALA A 139 -5.13 10.58 3.11
CA ALA A 139 -4.88 9.26 3.68
C ALA A 139 -4.88 9.26 5.21
N ASP A 140 -5.29 8.16 5.82
CA ASP A 140 -5.17 7.94 7.26
C ASP A 140 -3.88 7.16 7.56
N LEU A 141 -2.85 7.90 7.96
CA LEU A 141 -1.55 7.37 8.37
C LEU A 141 -1.42 7.28 9.90
N SER A 142 -2.52 7.30 10.65
CA SER A 142 -2.47 7.27 12.11
C SER A 142 -1.64 6.09 12.60
N HIS A 143 -0.68 6.37 13.49
CA HIS A 143 0.27 5.39 14.02
C HIS A 143 1.16 4.68 12.98
N ALA A 144 1.18 5.12 11.73
CA ALA A 144 2.08 4.58 10.73
C ALA A 144 3.55 4.86 11.08
N ARG A 145 4.42 3.94 10.74
CA ARG A 145 5.86 4.04 10.98
C ARG A 145 6.52 4.57 9.72
N LEU A 146 7.08 5.79 9.80
CA LEU A 146 7.66 6.51 8.67
C LEU A 146 9.17 6.73 8.80
N ARG A 147 9.83 6.06 9.76
CA ARG A 147 11.27 6.26 10.01
C ARG A 147 12.08 6.06 8.71
N ASN A 148 12.90 7.05 8.38
CA ASN A 148 13.72 7.10 7.17
C ASN A 148 12.93 7.01 5.85
N ALA A 149 11.61 7.12 5.85
CA ALA A 149 10.83 7.20 4.63
C ALA A 149 11.22 8.45 3.82
N ARG A 150 11.35 8.32 2.52
CA ARG A 150 11.68 9.43 1.61
C ARG A 150 10.40 10.02 1.05
N LEU A 151 10.04 11.22 1.49
CA LEU A 151 8.76 11.87 1.16
C LEU A 151 8.90 13.09 0.23
N ARG A 152 10.10 13.40 -0.25
CA ARG A 152 10.32 14.61 -1.06
C ARG A 152 9.35 14.68 -2.25
N GLY A 153 8.58 15.78 -2.32
CA GLY A 153 7.57 15.97 -3.37
C GLY A 153 6.24 15.24 -3.12
N ALA A 154 6.13 14.46 -2.07
CA ALA A 154 4.86 13.81 -1.72
C ALA A 154 3.79 14.84 -1.32
N ASP A 155 2.52 14.51 -1.60
CA ASP A 155 1.36 15.29 -1.18
C ASP A 155 0.68 14.58 0.00
N LEU A 156 0.72 15.20 1.17
CA LEU A 156 0.12 14.71 2.41
C LEU A 156 -1.04 15.58 2.90
N ARG A 157 -1.47 16.57 2.11
CA ARG A 157 -2.54 17.49 2.52
C ARG A 157 -3.81 16.72 2.88
N GLY A 158 -4.40 17.05 4.02
CA GLY A 158 -5.55 16.34 4.57
C GLY A 158 -5.25 14.96 5.14
N ALA A 159 -4.03 14.46 5.05
CA ALA A 159 -3.67 13.19 5.66
C ALA A 159 -3.65 13.29 7.20
N ARG A 160 -4.06 12.22 7.88
CA ARG A 160 -3.99 12.09 9.33
C ARG A 160 -2.64 11.49 9.73
N LEU A 161 -1.90 12.21 10.58
CA LEU A 161 -0.56 11.84 11.05
C LEU A 161 -0.52 11.58 12.56
N GLY A 162 -1.65 11.42 13.22
CA GLY A 162 -1.72 11.18 14.66
C GLY A 162 -0.95 9.93 15.07
N GLY A 163 -0.04 10.07 16.05
CA GLY A 163 0.77 8.97 16.55
C GLY A 163 1.91 8.49 15.63
N CYS A 164 2.14 9.15 14.48
CA CYS A 164 3.33 8.90 13.66
C CYS A 164 4.59 9.46 14.34
N ASP A 165 5.74 8.81 14.11
CA ASP A 165 7.06 9.35 14.46
C ASP A 165 7.49 10.39 13.41
N VAL A 166 6.86 11.57 13.49
CA VAL A 166 7.08 12.67 12.54
C VAL A 166 8.45 13.35 12.70
N GLU A 167 9.12 13.18 13.85
CA GLU A 167 10.45 13.73 14.11
C GLU A 167 11.55 13.04 13.30
N SER A 168 11.35 11.77 12.99
CA SER A 168 12.30 10.95 12.24
C SER A 168 12.22 11.15 10.72
N VAL A 169 11.34 12.02 10.23
CA VAL A 169 11.04 12.24 8.82
C VAL A 169 11.69 13.53 8.31
N ASP A 170 12.28 13.47 7.12
CA ASP A 170 12.70 14.66 6.37
C ASP A 170 11.50 15.25 5.62
N TRP A 171 11.01 16.41 6.09
CA TRP A 171 9.87 17.12 5.51
C TRP A 171 10.24 18.06 4.37
N ALA A 172 11.49 18.09 3.91
CA ALA A 172 11.91 18.98 2.84
C ALA A 172 11.16 18.70 1.53
N GLY A 173 10.40 19.69 1.06
CA GLY A 173 9.63 19.62 -0.17
C GLY A 173 8.36 18.76 -0.11
N VAL A 174 7.92 18.34 1.07
CA VAL A 174 6.63 17.67 1.27
C VAL A 174 5.50 18.71 1.26
N ARG A 175 4.39 18.39 0.62
CA ARG A 175 3.20 19.25 0.62
C ARG A 175 2.30 18.86 1.79
N ILE A 176 2.06 19.81 2.67
CA ILE A 176 1.23 19.67 3.88
C ILE A 176 0.23 20.82 3.97
N ASP A 177 -0.80 20.67 4.79
CA ASP A 177 -1.72 21.73 5.15
C ASP A 177 -1.38 22.37 6.51
N LEU A 178 -2.21 23.33 6.92
CA LEU A 178 -1.99 24.09 8.17
C LEU A 178 -2.08 23.17 9.42
N ALA A 179 -3.04 22.25 9.46
CA ALA A 179 -3.22 21.37 10.62
C ALA A 179 -1.99 20.47 10.83
N GLN A 180 -1.42 19.97 9.74
CA GLN A 180 -0.19 19.18 9.77
C GLN A 180 1.03 20.04 10.15
N ALA A 181 1.11 21.29 9.68
CA ALA A 181 2.18 22.20 10.07
C ALA A 181 2.16 22.48 11.58
N VAL A 182 0.97 22.64 12.17
CA VAL A 182 0.79 22.75 13.62
C VAL A 182 1.29 21.51 14.34
N LEU A 183 0.86 20.33 13.89
CA LEU A 183 1.28 19.03 14.46
C LEU A 183 2.80 18.88 14.43
N LEU A 184 3.45 19.21 13.32
CA LEU A 184 4.91 19.14 13.18
C LEU A 184 5.63 20.15 14.09
N ALA A 185 5.09 21.35 14.26
CA ALA A 185 5.64 22.35 15.18
C ALA A 185 5.54 21.86 16.63
N GLN A 186 4.39 21.33 17.03
CA GLN A 186 4.17 20.80 18.38
C GLN A 186 5.06 19.59 18.68
N ALA A 187 5.26 18.67 17.72
CA ALA A 187 6.16 17.52 17.86
C ALA A 187 7.61 17.97 18.14
N ARG A 188 7.99 19.16 17.66
CA ARG A 188 9.31 19.78 17.93
C ARG A 188 9.32 20.68 19.15
N GLY A 189 8.30 20.63 20.00
CA GLY A 189 8.20 21.36 21.26
C GLY A 189 7.69 22.81 21.13
N ALA A 190 7.19 23.22 19.96
CA ALA A 190 6.58 24.55 19.83
C ALA A 190 5.22 24.58 20.55
N LEU A 191 4.94 25.70 21.23
CA LEU A 191 3.60 26.03 21.72
C LEU A 191 2.89 26.78 20.59
N VAL A 192 1.76 26.24 20.17
CA VAL A 192 0.94 26.84 19.10
C VAL A 192 -0.37 27.31 19.74
N ASP A 193 -0.56 28.61 19.76
CA ASP A 193 -1.80 29.26 20.24
C ASP A 193 -2.85 29.22 19.11
N PRO A 194 -4.15 29.08 19.42
CA PRO A 194 -5.23 28.98 18.46
C PRO A 194 -5.49 30.28 17.68
#